data_5e66f453d5589b435db5a058890f6913
#
_entry.id   5e66f453d5589b435db5a058890f6913
#
_cell.length_a   1.000
_cell.length_b   1.000
_cell.length_c   1.000
_cell.angle_alpha   90.00
_cell.angle_beta   90.00
_cell.angle_gamma   90.00
#
_symmetry.space_group_name_H-M   'P 1'
#
loop_
_entity.id
_entity.type
_entity.pdbx_description
1 polymer ?
#
loop_
_entity_poly.entity_id
_entity_poly.type
_entity_poly.pdbx_seq_one_letter_code
_entity_poly.pdbx_strand_id
1 'polypeptide(L)'
;MITYREATSNDAEQIARLHSLSWQQNYRGIWRDEFLNGPVPENRQHVWQERLMQPTPNQYIIVAESEGTIYGFACIHVDKDPIWGTLLDNLHVHAKQKGKGIGTFLIKSAARWTYHKNPKSGFYLWVLPQNSNARTFYENLGATNAELVSQKCPDGGFYPSYRYVWPDVLKLI
;
A
#
# COMPACT_ATOMS: atom_id res chain seq x y z
N MET A 1 -8.77 21.15 3.23
CA MET A 1 -9.26 20.04 4.08
C MET A 1 -9.02 18.73 3.33
N ILE A 2 -8.56 17.64 4.01
CA ILE A 2 -8.38 16.33 3.35
C ILE A 2 -9.74 15.66 3.15
N THR A 3 -10.02 15.23 1.94
CA THR A 3 -11.16 14.38 1.56
C THR A 3 -10.67 13.01 1.13
N TYR A 4 -11.54 12.01 1.25
CA TYR A 4 -11.22 10.62 0.91
C TYR A 4 -12.26 10.10 -0.07
N ARG A 5 -11.81 9.48 -1.14
CA ARG A 5 -12.68 8.90 -2.18
C ARG A 5 -12.02 7.71 -2.87
N GLU A 6 -12.81 6.94 -3.57
CA GLU A 6 -12.27 5.93 -4.49
C GLU A 6 -11.49 6.60 -5.63
N ALA A 7 -10.41 5.95 -6.03
CA ALA A 7 -9.59 6.41 -7.14
C ALA A 7 -10.28 6.17 -8.49
N THR A 8 -10.01 7.05 -9.44
CA THR A 8 -10.46 6.97 -10.83
C THR A 8 -9.27 6.87 -11.78
N SER A 9 -9.51 6.59 -13.06
CA SER A 9 -8.46 6.57 -14.09
C SER A 9 -7.67 7.88 -14.17
N ASN A 10 -8.28 9.02 -13.84
CA ASN A 10 -7.64 10.33 -13.84
C ASN A 10 -6.59 10.50 -12.73
N ASP A 11 -6.58 9.62 -11.73
CA ASP A 11 -5.66 9.69 -10.60
C ASP A 11 -4.33 8.96 -10.85
N ALA A 12 -4.24 8.19 -11.94
CA ALA A 12 -3.11 7.31 -12.23
C ALA A 12 -1.75 8.03 -12.17
N GLU A 13 -1.64 9.21 -12.76
CA GLU A 13 -0.39 9.98 -12.78
C GLU A 13 0.01 10.45 -11.38
N GLN A 14 -0.92 11.02 -10.62
CA GLN A 14 -0.62 11.51 -9.27
C GLN A 14 -0.27 10.37 -8.31
N ILE A 15 -0.98 9.23 -8.38
CA ILE A 15 -0.68 8.04 -7.59
C ILE A 15 0.70 7.49 -7.96
N ALA A 16 1.00 7.35 -9.26
CA ALA A 16 2.30 6.88 -9.74
C ALA A 16 3.45 7.76 -9.25
N ARG A 17 3.29 9.08 -9.33
CA ARG A 17 4.26 10.05 -8.84
C ARG A 17 4.49 9.93 -7.34
N LEU A 18 3.43 9.89 -6.55
CA LEU A 18 3.52 9.74 -5.08
C LEU A 18 4.20 8.41 -4.71
N HIS A 19 3.85 7.32 -5.40
CA HIS A 19 4.43 6.00 -5.20
C HIS A 19 5.93 5.99 -5.52
N SER A 20 6.32 6.56 -6.66
CA SER A 20 7.72 6.68 -7.09
C SER A 20 8.57 7.43 -6.07
N LEU A 21 8.10 8.59 -5.64
CA LEU A 21 8.77 9.40 -4.61
C LEU A 21 8.91 8.63 -3.30
N SER A 22 7.86 7.91 -2.89
CA SER A 22 7.89 7.10 -1.67
C SER A 22 8.93 5.98 -1.76
N TRP A 23 9.04 5.28 -2.89
CA TRP A 23 10.05 4.24 -3.09
C TRP A 23 11.46 4.80 -3.09
N GLN A 24 11.70 5.89 -3.81
CA GLN A 24 12.99 6.57 -3.86
C GLN A 24 13.47 7.04 -2.48
N GLN A 25 12.54 7.42 -1.60
CA GLN A 25 12.86 7.87 -0.24
C GLN A 25 13.06 6.71 0.75
N ASN A 26 12.22 5.66 0.66
CA ASN A 26 12.18 4.64 1.71
C ASN A 26 13.03 3.39 1.39
N TYR A 27 13.39 3.16 0.13
CA TYR A 27 14.12 1.96 -0.28
C TYR A 27 15.57 2.21 -0.71
N ARG A 28 16.05 3.44 -0.53
CA ARG A 28 17.45 3.82 -0.73
C ARG A 28 18.36 2.99 0.18
N GLY A 29 19.42 2.39 -0.39
CA GLY A 29 20.32 1.49 0.34
C GLY A 29 19.77 0.07 0.58
N ILE A 30 18.57 -0.25 0.05
CA ILE A 30 17.96 -1.59 0.10
C ILE A 30 17.81 -2.12 -1.32
N TRP A 31 17.05 -1.43 -2.16
CA TRP A 31 16.89 -1.74 -3.58
C TRP A 31 18.01 -1.10 -4.40
N ARG A 32 18.21 -1.61 -5.60
CA ARG A 32 19.27 -1.13 -6.49
C ARG A 32 19.07 0.34 -6.87
N ASP A 33 20.12 1.13 -6.70
CA ASP A 33 20.07 2.57 -6.98
C ASP A 33 19.82 2.87 -8.46
N GLU A 34 20.28 2.03 -9.39
CA GLU A 34 20.02 2.16 -10.82
C GLU A 34 18.51 2.07 -11.11
N PHE A 35 17.78 1.21 -10.40
CA PHE A 35 16.34 1.10 -10.52
C PHE A 35 15.64 2.31 -9.91
N LEU A 36 16.01 2.71 -8.70
CA LEU A 36 15.39 3.82 -7.99
C LEU A 36 15.63 5.17 -8.69
N ASN A 37 16.79 5.38 -9.30
CA ASN A 37 17.16 6.63 -9.99
C ASN A 37 16.69 6.65 -11.45
N GLY A 38 16.40 5.51 -12.06
CA GLY A 38 16.08 5.34 -13.47
C GLY A 38 14.58 5.01 -13.69
N PRO A 39 14.24 3.72 -13.84
CA PRO A 39 12.92 3.32 -14.38
C PRO A 39 11.72 3.44 -13.43
N VAL A 40 11.91 3.76 -12.14
CA VAL A 40 10.81 3.79 -11.15
C VAL A 40 9.63 4.67 -11.56
N PRO A 41 9.81 5.94 -11.99
CA PRO A 41 8.69 6.78 -12.37
C PRO A 41 7.85 6.19 -13.52
N GLU A 42 8.52 5.75 -14.59
CA GLU A 42 7.87 5.15 -15.75
C GLU A 42 7.21 3.82 -15.42
N ASN A 43 7.89 2.98 -14.64
CA ASN A 43 7.36 1.70 -14.17
C ASN A 43 6.09 1.90 -13.34
N ARG A 44 6.08 2.86 -12.42
CA ARG A 44 4.88 3.15 -11.60
C ARG A 44 3.76 3.75 -12.45
N GLN A 45 4.09 4.63 -13.39
CA GLN A 45 3.11 5.20 -14.31
C GLN A 45 2.37 4.10 -15.08
N HIS A 46 3.11 3.16 -15.67
CA HIS A 46 2.54 2.03 -16.40
C HIS A 46 1.62 1.18 -15.52
N VAL A 47 2.09 0.79 -14.33
CA VAL A 47 1.32 -0.06 -13.40
C VAL A 47 0.02 0.62 -12.95
N TRP A 48 0.04 1.91 -12.63
CA TRP A 48 -1.15 2.60 -12.14
C TRP A 48 -2.14 2.92 -13.26
N GLN A 49 -1.67 3.21 -14.46
CA GLN A 49 -2.53 3.30 -15.64
C GLN A 49 -3.26 1.99 -15.89
N GLU A 50 -2.56 0.87 -15.93
CA GLU A 50 -3.17 -0.45 -16.15
C GLU A 50 -4.20 -0.77 -15.06
N ARG A 51 -3.84 -0.62 -13.77
CA ARG A 51 -4.72 -0.91 -12.63
C ARG A 51 -6.01 -0.10 -12.61
N LEU A 52 -5.96 1.16 -13.02
CA LEU A 52 -7.12 2.06 -12.98
C LEU A 52 -7.92 2.06 -14.26
N MET A 53 -7.33 1.68 -15.40
CA MET A 53 -8.07 1.50 -16.67
C MET A 53 -8.73 0.13 -16.77
N GLN A 54 -8.19 -0.90 -16.11
CA GLN A 54 -8.68 -2.27 -16.12
C GLN A 54 -8.81 -2.82 -14.69
N PRO A 55 -9.67 -2.21 -13.86
CA PRO A 55 -9.80 -2.63 -12.46
C PRO A 55 -10.36 -4.05 -12.36
N THR A 56 -9.77 -4.87 -11.49
CA THR A 56 -10.30 -6.20 -11.17
C THR A 56 -11.37 -6.11 -10.09
N PRO A 57 -12.36 -7.04 -10.07
CA PRO A 57 -13.49 -6.99 -9.11
C PRO A 57 -13.09 -7.04 -7.64
N ASN A 58 -11.91 -7.62 -7.35
CA ASN A 58 -11.36 -7.75 -5.99
C ASN A 58 -10.40 -6.62 -5.61
N GLN A 59 -10.16 -5.66 -6.51
CA GLN A 59 -9.31 -4.50 -6.26
C GLN A 59 -10.12 -3.33 -5.71
N TYR A 60 -9.55 -2.62 -4.74
CA TYR A 60 -10.05 -1.34 -4.27
C TYR A 60 -8.89 -0.37 -4.05
N ILE A 61 -9.06 0.85 -4.55
CA ILE A 61 -8.06 1.90 -4.42
C ILE A 61 -8.74 3.14 -3.86
N ILE A 62 -8.25 3.62 -2.72
CA ILE A 62 -8.72 4.84 -2.06
C ILE A 62 -7.62 5.89 -2.03
N VAL A 63 -7.98 7.14 -2.29
CA VAL A 63 -7.08 8.30 -2.24
C VAL A 63 -7.50 9.28 -1.15
N ALA A 64 -6.51 9.97 -0.60
CA ALA A 64 -6.65 11.14 0.27
C ALA A 64 -6.21 12.36 -0.51
N GLU A 65 -7.10 13.31 -0.76
CA GLU A 65 -6.82 14.50 -1.56
C GLU A 65 -7.19 15.81 -0.86
N SER A 66 -6.62 16.89 -1.31
CA SER A 66 -7.03 18.25 -0.99
C SER A 66 -6.75 19.16 -2.19
N GLU A 67 -7.76 19.93 -2.60
CA GLU A 67 -7.63 20.90 -3.69
C GLU A 67 -7.04 20.29 -4.99
N GLY A 68 -7.52 19.09 -5.35
CA GLY A 68 -7.09 18.36 -6.54
C GLY A 68 -5.71 17.72 -6.45
N THR A 69 -5.06 17.75 -5.28
CA THR A 69 -3.75 17.12 -5.05
C THR A 69 -3.90 15.87 -4.17
N ILE A 70 -3.36 14.74 -4.62
CA ILE A 70 -3.34 13.49 -3.86
C ILE A 70 -2.15 13.47 -2.89
N TYR A 71 -2.45 13.32 -1.61
CA TYR A 71 -1.48 13.26 -0.51
C TYR A 71 -1.29 11.87 0.07
N GLY A 72 -2.14 10.91 -0.27
CA GLY A 72 -2.01 9.53 0.15
C GLY A 72 -2.93 8.61 -0.62
N PHE A 73 -2.60 7.32 -0.64
CA PHE A 73 -3.45 6.30 -1.22
C PHE A 73 -3.21 4.94 -0.56
N ALA A 74 -4.22 4.07 -0.66
CA ALA A 74 -4.11 2.64 -0.36
C ALA A 74 -4.69 1.82 -1.51
N CYS A 75 -4.08 0.67 -1.79
CA CYS A 75 -4.57 -0.32 -2.74
C CYS A 75 -4.63 -1.69 -2.07
N ILE A 76 -5.77 -2.35 -2.18
CA ILE A 76 -5.97 -3.71 -1.67
C ILE A 76 -6.48 -4.64 -2.77
N HIS A 77 -6.22 -5.93 -2.57
CA HIS A 77 -6.79 -7.03 -3.34
C HIS A 77 -7.46 -8.02 -2.37
N VAL A 78 -8.80 -8.09 -2.39
CA VAL A 78 -9.57 -8.98 -1.52
C VAL A 78 -9.32 -10.43 -1.91
N ASP A 79 -9.21 -11.29 -0.89
CA ASP A 79 -9.00 -12.73 -1.05
C ASP A 79 -7.82 -13.09 -1.98
N LYS A 80 -6.74 -12.31 -1.88
CA LYS A 80 -5.52 -12.51 -2.66
C LYS A 80 -4.79 -13.80 -2.27
N ASP A 81 -4.89 -14.17 -1.02
CA ASP A 81 -4.28 -15.37 -0.45
C ASP A 81 -5.34 -16.21 0.28
N PRO A 82 -5.42 -17.54 0.05
CA PRO A 82 -6.45 -18.39 0.66
C PRO A 82 -6.31 -18.55 2.17
N ILE A 83 -5.14 -18.29 2.74
CA ILE A 83 -4.86 -18.41 4.17
C ILE A 83 -4.93 -17.05 4.85
N TRP A 84 -4.31 -16.03 4.23
CA TRP A 84 -4.11 -14.71 4.82
C TRP A 84 -5.16 -13.68 4.42
N GLY A 85 -5.97 -13.98 3.41
CA GLY A 85 -7.09 -13.14 2.96
C GLY A 85 -6.68 -11.97 2.07
N THR A 86 -7.05 -10.77 2.45
CA THR A 86 -6.87 -9.53 1.68
C THR A 86 -5.46 -8.98 1.80
N LEU A 87 -4.83 -8.73 0.66
CA LEU A 87 -3.52 -8.07 0.58
C LEU A 87 -3.70 -6.55 0.58
N LEU A 88 -3.08 -5.85 1.54
CA LEU A 88 -2.75 -4.44 1.41
C LEU A 88 -1.47 -4.33 0.57
N ASP A 89 -1.62 -4.12 -0.73
CA ASP A 89 -0.51 -4.07 -1.67
C ASP A 89 0.27 -2.75 -1.58
N ASN A 90 -0.45 -1.65 -1.34
CA ASN A 90 0.16 -0.33 -1.20
C ASN A 90 -0.53 0.50 -0.11
N LEU A 91 0.28 1.23 0.66
CA LEU A 91 -0.15 2.32 1.53
C LEU A 91 0.95 3.38 1.55
N HIS A 92 0.69 4.51 0.95
CA HIS A 92 1.65 5.61 0.88
C HIS A 92 1.01 6.93 1.26
N VAL A 93 1.75 7.72 2.03
CA VAL A 93 1.37 9.09 2.42
C VAL A 93 2.54 10.01 2.13
N HIS A 94 2.27 11.14 1.49
CA HIS A 94 3.26 12.17 1.19
C HIS A 94 4.03 12.59 2.46
N ALA A 95 5.35 12.71 2.37
CA ALA A 95 6.21 12.91 3.54
C ALA A 95 5.77 14.09 4.44
N LYS A 96 5.38 15.22 3.83
CA LYS A 96 4.91 16.42 4.55
C LYS A 96 3.53 16.27 5.22
N GLN A 97 2.83 15.17 4.97
CA GLN A 97 1.50 14.89 5.53
C GLN A 97 1.49 13.69 6.47
N LYS A 98 2.63 13.05 6.71
CA LYS A 98 2.78 11.98 7.70
C LYS A 98 2.47 12.52 9.11
N GLY A 99 2.00 11.63 9.99
CA GLY A 99 1.66 11.99 11.38
C GLY A 99 0.30 12.69 11.56
N LYS A 100 -0.45 12.95 10.47
CA LYS A 100 -1.76 13.63 10.50
C LYS A 100 -2.96 12.68 10.40
N GLY A 101 -2.77 11.39 10.65
CA GLY A 101 -3.84 10.39 10.64
C GLY A 101 -4.26 9.86 9.26
N ILE A 102 -3.71 10.40 8.15
CA ILE A 102 -4.09 9.99 6.79
C ILE A 102 -3.88 8.49 6.56
N GLY A 103 -2.72 7.96 6.92
CA GLY A 103 -2.43 6.53 6.76
C GLY A 103 -3.38 5.63 7.54
N THR A 104 -3.71 6.03 8.77
CA THR A 104 -4.67 5.32 9.62
C THR A 104 -6.07 5.33 9.01
N PHE A 105 -6.51 6.46 8.46
CA PHE A 105 -7.81 6.52 7.80
C PHE A 105 -7.86 5.64 6.55
N LEU A 106 -6.82 5.68 5.72
CA LEU A 106 -6.74 4.90 4.48
C LEU A 106 -6.78 3.39 4.76
N ILE A 107 -5.98 2.89 5.69
CA ILE A 107 -5.94 1.46 6.00
C ILE A 107 -7.25 0.98 6.65
N LYS A 108 -7.85 1.78 7.53
CA LYS A 108 -9.14 1.45 8.14
C LYS A 108 -10.28 1.46 7.11
N SER A 109 -10.26 2.37 6.14
CA SER A 109 -11.23 2.38 5.03
C SER A 109 -11.08 1.15 4.15
N ALA A 110 -9.85 0.76 3.84
CA ALA A 110 -9.56 -0.48 3.10
C ALA A 110 -10.03 -1.72 3.87
N ALA A 111 -9.84 -1.75 5.20
CA ALA A 111 -10.31 -2.84 6.05
C ALA A 111 -11.86 -2.91 6.07
N ARG A 112 -12.55 -1.77 6.17
CA ARG A 112 -14.04 -1.73 6.09
C ARG A 112 -14.53 -2.25 4.75
N TRP A 113 -13.88 -1.86 3.64
CA TRP A 113 -14.25 -2.35 2.32
C TRP A 113 -14.03 -3.86 2.21
N THR A 114 -12.90 -4.38 2.74
CA THR A 114 -12.66 -5.82 2.85
C THR A 114 -13.78 -6.52 3.62
N TYR A 115 -14.13 -6.02 4.80
CA TYR A 115 -15.19 -6.59 5.62
C TYR A 115 -16.55 -6.65 4.90
N HIS A 116 -16.90 -5.60 4.15
CA HIS A 116 -18.12 -5.59 3.36
C HIS A 116 -18.11 -6.63 2.22
N LYS A 117 -16.97 -6.90 1.64
CA LYS A 117 -16.83 -7.90 0.57
C LYS A 117 -16.75 -9.34 1.12
N ASN A 118 -15.96 -9.53 2.16
CA ASN A 118 -15.78 -10.82 2.83
C ASN A 118 -15.54 -10.61 4.34
N PRO A 119 -16.60 -10.72 5.19
CA PRO A 119 -16.48 -10.52 6.63
C PRO A 119 -15.52 -11.50 7.34
N LYS A 120 -15.19 -12.63 6.70
CA LYS A 120 -14.29 -13.63 7.25
C LYS A 120 -12.84 -13.50 6.77
N SER A 121 -12.57 -12.52 5.89
CA SER A 121 -11.22 -12.32 5.36
C SER A 121 -10.27 -11.85 6.46
N GLY A 122 -9.07 -12.44 6.49
CA GLY A 122 -7.94 -11.81 7.14
C GLY A 122 -7.45 -10.61 6.33
N PHE A 123 -6.45 -9.90 6.88
CA PHE A 123 -5.83 -8.76 6.24
C PHE A 123 -4.33 -8.84 6.43
N TYR A 124 -3.53 -8.70 5.38
CA TYR A 124 -2.08 -8.81 5.49
C TYR A 124 -1.36 -7.85 4.55
N LEU A 125 -0.08 -7.66 4.83
CA LEU A 125 0.83 -6.89 4.01
C LEU A 125 2.25 -7.45 4.08
N TRP A 126 3.10 -6.94 3.19
CA TRP A 126 4.53 -7.18 3.22
C TRP A 126 5.27 -5.90 3.61
N VAL A 127 6.25 -6.03 4.50
CA VAL A 127 7.09 -4.92 4.94
C VAL A 127 8.55 -5.35 5.07
N LEU A 128 9.47 -4.53 4.55
CA LEU A 128 10.89 -4.79 4.68
C LEU A 128 11.34 -4.63 6.14
N PRO A 129 12.23 -5.52 6.66
CA PRO A 129 12.74 -5.43 8.04
C PRO A 129 13.33 -4.05 8.39
N GLN A 130 13.99 -3.40 7.42
CA GLN A 130 14.63 -2.10 7.60
C GLN A 130 13.63 -0.93 7.69
N ASN A 131 12.38 -1.11 7.25
CA ASN A 131 11.36 -0.07 7.32
C ASN A 131 10.71 -0.02 8.71
N SER A 132 11.50 0.36 9.71
CA SER A 132 11.08 0.39 11.13
C SER A 132 9.86 1.28 11.36
N ASN A 133 9.78 2.43 10.67
CA ASN A 133 8.63 3.34 10.79
C ASN A 133 7.32 2.69 10.35
N ALA A 134 7.33 1.97 9.22
CA ALA A 134 6.14 1.25 8.76
C ALA A 134 5.79 0.09 9.70
N ARG A 135 6.79 -0.67 10.16
CA ARG A 135 6.59 -1.76 11.11
C ARG A 135 5.90 -1.26 12.39
N THR A 136 6.47 -0.24 13.04
CA THR A 136 5.88 0.38 14.24
C THR A 136 4.44 0.88 13.98
N PHE A 137 4.19 1.48 12.81
CA PHE A 137 2.85 1.94 12.43
C PHE A 137 1.85 0.77 12.39
N TYR A 138 2.20 -0.35 11.74
CA TYR A 138 1.31 -1.50 11.65
C TYR A 138 1.15 -2.24 12.98
N GLU A 139 2.22 -2.36 13.76
CA GLU A 139 2.20 -2.95 15.12
C GLU A 139 1.27 -2.15 16.05
N ASN A 140 1.32 -0.82 15.99
CA ASN A 140 0.42 0.06 16.75
C ASN A 140 -1.06 -0.08 16.32
N LEU A 141 -1.32 -0.58 15.10
CA LEU A 141 -2.66 -0.92 14.62
C LEU A 141 -3.04 -2.39 14.91
N GLY A 142 -2.23 -3.11 15.69
CA GLY A 142 -2.51 -4.48 16.11
C GLY A 142 -2.07 -5.57 15.13
N ALA A 143 -1.24 -5.25 14.13
CA ALA A 143 -0.63 -6.27 13.28
C ALA A 143 0.35 -7.14 14.06
N THR A 144 0.42 -8.41 13.69
CA THR A 144 1.44 -9.35 14.16
C THR A 144 2.34 -9.82 13.03
N ASN A 145 3.63 -10.01 13.31
CA ASN A 145 4.57 -10.58 12.35
C ASN A 145 4.37 -12.10 12.30
N ALA A 146 3.88 -12.61 11.17
CA ALA A 146 3.60 -14.04 11.00
C ALA A 146 4.80 -14.83 10.45
N GLU A 147 5.57 -14.23 9.54
CA GLU A 147 6.69 -14.92 8.90
C GLU A 147 7.67 -13.95 8.23
N LEU A 148 8.87 -14.47 7.93
CA LEU A 148 9.88 -13.79 7.11
C LEU A 148 10.08 -14.61 5.85
N VAL A 149 9.87 -13.98 4.68
CA VAL A 149 9.99 -14.64 3.37
C VAL A 149 10.86 -13.80 2.44
N SER A 150 11.64 -14.45 1.59
CA SER A 150 12.36 -13.76 0.51
C SER A 150 11.40 -13.43 -0.62
N GLN A 151 11.18 -12.14 -0.88
CA GLN A 151 10.28 -11.64 -1.93
C GLN A 151 11.07 -11.12 -3.13
N LYS A 152 10.61 -11.47 -4.33
CA LYS A 152 11.10 -10.83 -5.55
C LYS A 152 10.54 -9.41 -5.64
N CYS A 153 11.41 -8.43 -5.75
CA CYS A 153 11.04 -7.02 -5.85
C CYS A 153 11.14 -6.47 -7.28
N PRO A 154 10.49 -5.35 -7.57
CA PRO A 154 10.43 -4.75 -8.91
C PRO A 154 11.79 -4.41 -9.52
N ASP A 155 12.83 -4.18 -8.72
CA ASP A 155 14.21 -3.99 -9.17
C ASP A 155 14.89 -5.28 -9.64
N GLY A 156 14.17 -6.42 -9.58
CA GLY A 156 14.65 -7.76 -9.92
C GLY A 156 15.43 -8.46 -8.81
N GLY A 157 15.68 -7.80 -7.67
CA GLY A 157 16.32 -8.38 -6.50
C GLY A 157 15.35 -9.24 -5.67
N PHE A 158 15.93 -10.00 -4.74
CA PHE A 158 15.19 -10.77 -3.74
C PHE A 158 15.54 -10.23 -2.36
N TYR A 159 14.54 -9.80 -1.60
CA TYR A 159 14.74 -9.18 -0.29
C TYR A 159 13.88 -9.84 0.77
N PRO A 160 14.40 -9.98 2.01
CA PRO A 160 13.58 -10.46 3.12
C PRO A 160 12.44 -9.48 3.39
N SER A 161 11.25 -10.01 3.56
CA SER A 161 10.05 -9.25 3.87
C SER A 161 9.25 -9.94 4.96
N TYR A 162 8.83 -9.19 5.98
CA TYR A 162 7.91 -9.69 6.98
C TYR A 162 6.48 -9.67 6.43
N ARG A 163 5.73 -10.74 6.68
CA ARG A 163 4.28 -10.73 6.53
C ARG A 163 3.65 -10.25 7.83
N TYR A 164 3.04 -9.08 7.81
CA TYR A 164 2.26 -8.57 8.91
C TYR A 164 0.78 -8.88 8.67
N VAL A 165 0.10 -9.36 9.71
CA VAL A 165 -1.26 -9.91 9.58
C VAL A 165 -2.22 -9.42 10.65
N TRP A 166 -3.47 -9.28 10.28
CA TRP A 166 -4.64 -9.22 11.14
C TRP A 166 -5.52 -10.42 10.75
N PRO A 167 -5.51 -11.52 11.54
CA PRO A 167 -6.30 -12.73 11.22
C PRO A 167 -7.80 -12.46 11.11
N ASP A 168 -8.27 -11.41 11.80
CA ASP A 168 -9.63 -10.90 11.73
C ASP A 168 -9.58 -9.42 11.38
N VAL A 169 -10.13 -9.07 10.21
CA VAL A 169 -10.13 -7.70 9.71
C VAL A 169 -10.90 -6.72 10.61
N LEU A 170 -11.84 -7.21 11.42
CA LEU A 170 -12.56 -6.38 12.40
C LEU A 170 -11.66 -5.72 13.43
N LYS A 171 -10.52 -6.35 13.74
CA LYS A 171 -9.53 -5.77 14.68
C LYS A 171 -8.85 -4.52 14.14
N LEU A 172 -8.98 -4.26 12.85
CA LEU A 172 -8.36 -3.11 12.18
C LEU A 172 -9.39 -1.97 11.91
N ILE A 173 -10.67 -2.20 12.05
CA ILE A 173 -11.73 -1.19 11.79
C ILE A 173 -11.97 -0.19 12.96
#